data_79fc932438e749196baa238551814a62
#
_entry.id   79fc932438e749196baa238551814a62
#
_cell.length_a   1.000
_cell.length_b   1.000
_cell.length_c   1.000
_cell.angle_alpha   90.00
_cell.angle_beta   90.00
_cell.angle_gamma   90.00
#
_symmetry.space_group_name_H-M   'P 1'
#
loop_
_entity.id
_entity.type
_entity.pdbx_description
1 polymer ?
#
loop_
_entity_poly.entity_id
_entity_poly.type
_entity_poly.pdbx_seq_one_letter_code
_entity_poly.pdbx_strand_id
1 'polypeptide(L)'
;MFSANTIHSVFSLFKTDVFSKEVDRFNFGGIFEHLIFNPFEAQIDTGNMMQALLKKAHQNDILILNSQTVTSFQELNNDVEVVTNGITFKTNKLLYTTNGFASQLTNNQVKPARAQVLITKPIPNLDIKGTFHLDKGYFYFRNINDRILFGGGRNLDFEGETTTSHDTTELIQNRLEELLKTVILPHQEFEIEHRWSGTMGVGTHKKPIVEQLSNNVYCGVRMGGMGVAIGSLVGQELADLV
;
A
#
# COMPACT_ATOMS: atom_id res chain seq x y z
N MET A 1 -18.84 -8.71 -10.11
CA MET A 1 -19.61 -9.16 -8.93
C MET A 1 -20.00 -10.62 -9.03
N PHE A 2 -20.74 -11.06 -10.07
CA PHE A 2 -21.22 -12.45 -10.19
C PHE A 2 -20.12 -13.52 -10.20
N SER A 3 -18.97 -13.25 -10.83
CA SER A 3 -17.87 -14.22 -10.87
C SER A 3 -17.27 -14.52 -9.50
N ALA A 4 -17.17 -13.53 -8.62
CA ALA A 4 -16.60 -13.71 -7.28
C ALA A 4 -17.54 -14.54 -6.39
N ASN A 5 -18.85 -14.28 -6.43
CA ASN A 5 -19.82 -15.08 -5.70
C ASN A 5 -19.94 -16.50 -6.28
N THR A 6 -19.77 -16.67 -7.59
CA THR A 6 -19.72 -17.99 -8.23
C THR A 6 -18.49 -18.79 -7.76
N ILE A 7 -17.31 -18.16 -7.70
CA ILE A 7 -16.09 -18.81 -7.17
C ILE A 7 -16.31 -19.21 -5.70
N HIS A 8 -16.91 -18.34 -4.90
CA HIS A 8 -17.23 -18.63 -3.50
C HIS A 8 -18.16 -19.86 -3.40
N SER A 9 -19.22 -19.95 -4.22
CA SER A 9 -20.15 -21.08 -4.20
C SER A 9 -19.47 -22.42 -4.50
N VAL A 10 -18.42 -22.42 -5.31
CA VAL A 10 -17.63 -23.62 -5.65
C VAL A 10 -16.68 -24.02 -4.52
N PHE A 11 -15.99 -23.06 -3.91
CA PHE A 11 -14.95 -23.33 -2.91
C PHE A 11 -15.42 -23.22 -1.47
N SER A 12 -16.66 -22.77 -1.22
CA SER A 12 -17.26 -22.65 0.13
C SER A 12 -16.38 -21.90 1.14
N LEU A 13 -15.62 -20.90 0.70
CA LEU A 13 -14.69 -20.15 1.54
C LEU A 13 -15.41 -19.31 2.62
N PHE A 14 -16.62 -18.85 2.30
CA PHE A 14 -17.45 -18.05 3.20
C PHE A 14 -18.86 -18.67 3.28
N LYS A 15 -19.60 -18.37 4.34
CA LYS A 15 -20.96 -18.87 4.52
C LYS A 15 -22.03 -18.05 3.80
N THR A 16 -21.67 -16.88 3.33
CA THR A 16 -22.57 -15.91 2.65
C THR A 16 -21.89 -15.37 1.40
N ASP A 17 -22.65 -14.70 0.55
CA ASP A 17 -22.10 -13.99 -0.61
C ASP A 17 -21.02 -12.97 -0.21
N VAL A 18 -19.94 -12.97 -0.96
CA VAL A 18 -18.81 -12.04 -0.72
C VAL A 18 -19.18 -10.61 -1.04
N PHE A 19 -20.07 -10.39 -2.00
CA PHE A 19 -20.52 -9.06 -2.40
C PHE A 19 -22.04 -8.96 -2.40
N SER A 20 -22.55 -7.88 -1.81
CA SER A 20 -23.97 -7.50 -1.85
C SER A 20 -24.17 -6.12 -2.47
N LYS A 21 -25.40 -5.85 -2.90
CA LYS A 21 -25.82 -4.51 -3.31
C LYS A 21 -26.39 -3.80 -2.10
N GLU A 22 -25.92 -2.56 -1.89
CA GLU A 22 -26.41 -1.70 -0.80
C GLU A 22 -26.88 -0.37 -1.37
N VAL A 23 -27.90 0.20 -0.76
CA VAL A 23 -28.35 1.55 -1.07
C VAL A 23 -27.29 2.55 -0.59
N ASP A 24 -27.04 3.57 -1.39
CA ASP A 24 -26.16 4.67 -0.95
C ASP A 24 -26.81 5.45 0.19
N ARG A 25 -26.22 5.38 1.36
CA ARG A 25 -26.60 6.15 2.56
C ARG A 25 -25.71 7.36 2.82
N PHE A 26 -24.69 7.55 1.98
CA PHE A 26 -23.66 8.57 2.16
C PHE A 26 -23.90 9.80 1.27
N ASN A 27 -24.90 9.74 0.38
CA ASN A 27 -25.24 10.77 -0.60
C ASN A 27 -24.07 11.11 -1.54
N PHE A 28 -23.38 10.07 -2.04
CA PHE A 28 -22.31 10.25 -3.02
C PHE A 28 -22.85 10.79 -4.35
N GLY A 29 -22.10 11.70 -4.97
CA GLY A 29 -22.46 12.28 -6.26
C GLY A 29 -22.13 11.38 -7.43
N GLY A 30 -23.00 11.37 -8.46
CA GLY A 30 -22.70 10.74 -9.76
C GLY A 30 -22.43 9.24 -9.75
N ILE A 31 -22.89 8.53 -8.73
CA ILE A 31 -22.75 7.08 -8.63
C ILE A 31 -23.96 6.35 -9.28
N PHE A 32 -23.81 5.04 -9.49
CA PHE A 32 -24.93 4.18 -9.88
C PHE A 32 -25.94 4.02 -8.72
N GLU A 33 -27.07 3.40 -8.99
CA GLU A 33 -28.17 3.20 -8.02
C GLU A 33 -27.77 2.47 -6.74
N HIS A 34 -26.63 1.74 -6.75
CA HIS A 34 -26.20 0.92 -5.63
C HIS A 34 -24.69 1.01 -5.41
N LEU A 35 -24.31 0.87 -4.15
CA LEU A 35 -22.95 0.50 -3.76
C LEU A 35 -22.78 -1.02 -3.81
N ILE A 36 -21.56 -1.48 -4.04
CA ILE A 36 -21.20 -2.89 -3.87
C ILE A 36 -20.47 -3.00 -2.53
N PHE A 37 -21.03 -3.80 -1.63
CA PHE A 37 -20.53 -3.98 -0.27
C PHE A 37 -19.83 -5.34 -0.14
N ASN A 38 -18.70 -5.34 0.56
CA ASN A 38 -17.98 -6.55 0.98
C ASN A 38 -17.88 -6.55 2.52
N PRO A 39 -18.58 -7.46 3.22
CA PRO A 39 -18.55 -7.55 4.68
C PRO A 39 -17.26 -8.17 5.25
N PHE A 40 -16.41 -8.76 4.41
CA PHE A 40 -15.19 -9.45 4.83
C PHE A 40 -13.93 -8.58 4.76
N GLU A 41 -14.05 -7.36 4.25
CA GLU A 41 -12.97 -6.38 4.26
C GLU A 41 -13.16 -5.38 5.40
N ALA A 42 -12.04 -4.87 5.91
CA ALA A 42 -12.05 -3.90 6.99
C ALA A 42 -10.93 -2.86 6.78
N GLN A 43 -11.03 -1.75 7.49
CA GLN A 43 -9.95 -0.77 7.54
C GLN A 43 -9.08 -0.95 8.77
N ILE A 44 -7.83 -0.53 8.66
CA ILE A 44 -6.88 -0.46 9.77
C ILE A 44 -6.21 0.91 9.80
N ASP A 45 -5.91 1.42 10.97
CA ASP A 45 -5.03 2.57 11.12
C ASP A 45 -3.58 2.15 10.90
N THR A 46 -3.05 2.49 9.73
CA THR A 46 -1.69 2.10 9.29
C THR A 46 -0.60 2.77 10.14
N GLY A 47 -0.84 3.97 10.66
CA GLY A 47 0.09 4.66 11.57
C GLY A 47 0.23 3.91 12.90
N ASN A 48 -0.89 3.60 13.53
CA ASN A 48 -0.91 2.82 14.77
C ASN A 48 -0.36 1.40 14.57
N MET A 49 -0.65 0.78 13.42
CA MET A 49 -0.07 -0.53 13.07
C MET A 49 1.46 -0.46 13.01
N MET A 50 2.02 0.53 12.32
CA MET A 50 3.48 0.68 12.21
C MET A 50 4.13 0.97 13.58
N GLN A 51 3.51 1.78 14.42
CA GLN A 51 3.99 2.02 15.78
C GLN A 51 3.99 0.73 16.61
N ALA A 52 2.95 -0.08 16.51
CA ALA A 52 2.87 -1.37 17.19
C ALA A 52 3.96 -2.35 16.72
N LEU A 53 4.23 -2.39 15.40
CA LEU A 53 5.31 -3.21 14.82
C LEU A 53 6.69 -2.74 15.28
N LEU A 54 6.96 -1.44 15.30
CA LEU A 54 8.21 -0.88 15.81
C LEU A 54 8.41 -1.22 17.30
N LYS A 55 7.36 -1.06 18.12
CA LYS A 55 7.41 -1.44 19.53
C LYS A 55 7.71 -2.93 19.70
N LYS A 56 7.08 -3.79 18.88
CA LYS A 56 7.33 -5.24 18.91
C LYS A 56 8.76 -5.57 18.48
N ALA A 57 9.30 -4.90 17.47
CA ALA A 57 10.70 -5.07 17.05
C ALA A 57 11.68 -4.75 18.18
N HIS A 58 11.52 -3.60 18.85
CA HIS A 58 12.34 -3.23 20.00
C HIS A 58 12.20 -4.22 21.17
N GLN A 59 11.01 -4.74 21.44
CA GLN A 59 10.78 -5.75 22.49
C GLN A 59 11.47 -7.10 22.20
N ASN A 60 11.86 -7.34 20.94
CA ASN A 60 12.62 -8.52 20.53
C ASN A 60 14.10 -8.19 20.22
N ASP A 61 14.62 -7.11 20.79
CA ASP A 61 16.02 -6.68 20.68
C ASP A 61 16.49 -6.46 19.22
N ILE A 62 15.56 -6.16 18.30
CA ILE A 62 15.90 -5.85 16.92
C ILE A 62 16.43 -4.41 16.86
N LEU A 63 17.67 -4.25 16.46
CA LEU A 63 18.30 -2.95 16.24
C LEU A 63 17.77 -2.31 14.96
N ILE A 64 17.16 -1.14 15.09
CA ILE A 64 16.65 -0.34 13.95
C ILE A 64 17.56 0.87 13.76
N LEU A 65 18.19 0.95 12.59
CA LEU A 65 19.06 2.06 12.22
C LEU A 65 18.31 2.99 11.25
N ASN A 66 17.83 4.11 11.74
CA ASN A 66 17.21 5.16 10.93
C ASN A 66 18.25 5.98 10.18
N SER A 67 17.86 6.61 9.08
CA SER A 67 18.71 7.48 8.25
C SER A 67 19.95 6.78 7.69
N GLN A 68 19.88 5.46 7.55
CA GLN A 68 20.91 4.65 6.91
C GLN A 68 20.40 4.15 5.56
N THR A 69 20.95 4.68 4.48
CA THR A 69 20.64 4.24 3.12
C THR A 69 21.67 3.23 2.69
N VAL A 70 21.27 1.99 2.41
CA VAL A 70 22.13 0.98 1.81
C VAL A 70 22.42 1.41 0.36
N THR A 71 23.68 1.64 0.05
CA THR A 71 24.14 2.07 -1.27
C THR A 71 24.63 0.92 -2.12
N SER A 72 25.22 -0.10 -1.49
CA SER A 72 25.66 -1.33 -2.14
C SER A 72 25.83 -2.45 -1.13
N PHE A 73 25.96 -3.67 -1.63
CA PHE A 73 26.42 -4.81 -0.85
C PHE A 73 27.30 -5.71 -1.71
N GLN A 74 28.14 -6.49 -1.07
CA GLN A 74 28.96 -7.51 -1.72
C GLN A 74 28.90 -8.81 -0.93
N GLU A 75 28.49 -9.89 -1.58
CA GLU A 75 28.56 -11.21 -0.98
C GLU A 75 30.02 -11.71 -0.98
N LEU A 76 30.47 -12.10 0.20
CA LEU A 76 31.74 -12.76 0.45
C LEU A 76 31.50 -14.27 0.64
N ASN A 77 32.55 -15.07 0.88
CA ASN A 77 32.36 -16.52 1.00
C ASN A 77 31.33 -16.95 2.04
N ASN A 78 31.34 -16.32 3.24
CA ASN A 78 30.43 -16.68 4.35
C ASN A 78 29.60 -15.49 4.87
N ASP A 79 29.89 -14.29 4.42
CA ASP A 79 29.28 -13.04 4.90
C ASP A 79 28.83 -12.21 3.73
N VAL A 80 28.00 -11.21 4.04
CA VAL A 80 27.64 -10.10 3.14
C VAL A 80 28.17 -8.81 3.76
N GLU A 81 29.01 -8.10 3.02
CA GLU A 81 29.39 -6.73 3.37
C GLU A 81 28.33 -5.76 2.87
N VAL A 82 27.81 -4.94 3.77
CA VAL A 82 26.75 -3.96 3.47
C VAL A 82 27.31 -2.57 3.68
N VAL A 83 27.23 -1.74 2.65
CA VAL A 83 27.68 -0.35 2.67
C VAL A 83 26.47 0.58 2.74
N THR A 84 26.49 1.49 3.70
CA THR A 84 25.49 2.55 3.84
C THR A 84 26.13 3.92 3.68
N ASN A 85 25.31 4.97 3.66
CA ASN A 85 25.80 6.35 3.65
C ASN A 85 26.53 6.78 4.94
N GLY A 86 26.51 5.96 6.01
CA GLY A 86 27.12 6.29 7.29
C GLY A 86 28.11 5.25 7.80
N ILE A 87 27.83 3.98 7.60
CA ILE A 87 28.65 2.86 8.12
C ILE A 87 28.77 1.73 7.10
N THR A 88 29.82 0.94 7.26
CA THR A 88 29.98 -0.36 6.58
C THR A 88 30.02 -1.44 7.63
N PHE A 89 29.32 -2.54 7.43
CA PHE A 89 29.29 -3.68 8.35
C PHE A 89 29.16 -5.01 7.60
N LYS A 90 29.42 -6.11 8.30
CA LYS A 90 29.24 -7.46 7.79
C LYS A 90 28.12 -8.18 8.51
N THR A 91 27.42 -9.03 7.78
CA THR A 91 26.34 -9.88 8.30
C THR A 91 26.39 -11.25 7.63
N ASN A 92 25.91 -12.29 8.32
CA ASN A 92 25.83 -13.64 7.74
C ASN A 92 24.76 -13.74 6.65
N LYS A 93 23.66 -13.00 6.78
CA LYS A 93 22.52 -13.02 5.87
C LYS A 93 22.02 -11.61 5.60
N LEU A 94 21.63 -11.34 4.37
CA LEU A 94 21.00 -10.09 3.95
C LEU A 94 19.58 -10.37 3.42
N LEU A 95 18.58 -9.78 4.03
CA LEU A 95 17.17 -9.87 3.60
C LEU A 95 16.72 -8.54 3.02
N TYR A 96 16.34 -8.56 1.80
CA TYR A 96 15.92 -7.45 0.97
C TYR A 96 14.42 -7.26 1.07
N THR A 97 13.95 -6.23 1.75
CA THR A 97 12.53 -5.97 1.96
C THR A 97 12.12 -4.53 1.57
N THR A 98 12.91 -3.90 0.70
CA THR A 98 12.76 -2.50 0.32
C THR A 98 11.63 -2.23 -0.66
N ASN A 99 10.84 -3.24 -1.03
CA ASN A 99 9.64 -3.19 -1.87
C ASN A 99 9.83 -2.32 -3.14
N GLY A 100 9.23 -1.13 -3.23
CA GLY A 100 9.31 -0.25 -4.40
C GLY A 100 10.72 0.23 -4.75
N PHE A 101 11.63 0.21 -3.80
CA PHE A 101 13.05 0.58 -4.00
C PHE A 101 13.92 -0.61 -4.44
N ALA A 102 13.36 -1.80 -4.52
CA ALA A 102 14.10 -3.00 -4.93
C ALA A 102 14.54 -2.98 -6.40
N SER A 103 13.94 -2.15 -7.24
CA SER A 103 14.30 -2.02 -8.67
C SER A 103 15.76 -1.69 -8.89
N GLN A 104 16.37 -0.93 -7.98
CA GLN A 104 17.78 -0.53 -8.05
C GLN A 104 18.74 -1.71 -7.78
N LEU A 105 18.27 -2.78 -7.18
CA LEU A 105 19.05 -3.86 -6.60
C LEU A 105 18.66 -5.25 -7.15
N THR A 106 17.53 -5.38 -7.84
CA THR A 106 17.03 -6.65 -8.41
C THR A 106 16.65 -6.47 -9.87
N ASN A 107 17.46 -6.81 -10.80
CA ASN A 107 17.23 -6.95 -12.27
C ASN A 107 15.84 -6.53 -12.82
N ASN A 108 15.31 -5.37 -12.38
CA ASN A 108 14.06 -4.75 -12.86
C ASN A 108 12.76 -5.59 -12.77
N GLN A 109 12.72 -6.65 -11.99
CA GLN A 109 11.48 -7.39 -11.76
C GLN A 109 10.46 -6.60 -10.91
N VAL A 110 10.94 -5.60 -10.18
CA VAL A 110 10.14 -4.65 -9.42
C VAL A 110 10.28 -3.27 -10.04
N LYS A 111 9.15 -2.62 -10.31
CA LYS A 111 9.11 -1.23 -10.74
C LYS A 111 8.56 -0.37 -9.59
N PRO A 112 9.16 0.79 -9.33
CA PRO A 112 8.56 1.74 -8.39
C PRO A 112 7.26 2.28 -8.97
N ALA A 113 6.28 2.47 -8.12
CA ALA A 113 5.01 3.06 -8.52
C ALA A 113 4.57 4.05 -7.44
N ARG A 114 4.61 5.33 -7.78
CA ARG A 114 4.17 6.39 -6.88
C ARG A 114 2.65 6.33 -6.74
N ALA A 115 2.17 6.40 -5.50
CA ALA A 115 0.77 6.55 -5.15
C ALA A 115 0.60 7.86 -4.39
N GLN A 116 -0.22 8.76 -4.92
CA GLN A 116 -0.46 10.06 -4.32
C GLN A 116 -1.75 10.06 -3.51
N VAL A 117 -1.76 10.79 -2.43
CA VAL A 117 -2.90 10.93 -1.53
C VAL A 117 -3.05 12.36 -1.03
N LEU A 118 -4.25 12.68 -0.59
CA LEU A 118 -4.55 13.87 0.19
C LEU A 118 -5.40 13.50 1.42
N ILE A 119 -5.40 14.37 2.42
CA ILE A 119 -6.28 14.25 3.58
C ILE A 119 -6.93 15.60 3.87
N THR A 120 -8.20 15.58 4.23
CA THR A 120 -8.92 16.78 4.64
C THR A 120 -8.59 17.17 6.07
N LYS A 121 -8.85 18.41 6.45
CA LYS A 121 -9.05 18.78 7.86
C LYS A 121 -10.25 18.00 8.43
N PRO A 122 -10.42 17.95 9.76
CA PRO A 122 -11.62 17.37 10.36
C PRO A 122 -12.88 18.01 9.81
N ILE A 123 -13.83 17.18 9.42
CA ILE A 123 -15.12 17.59 8.84
C ILE A 123 -16.19 17.38 9.92
N PRO A 124 -16.87 18.43 10.36
CA PRO A 124 -17.93 18.29 11.37
C PRO A 124 -19.04 17.35 10.89
N ASN A 125 -19.47 16.44 11.75
CA ASN A 125 -20.57 15.48 11.49
C ASN A 125 -20.33 14.61 10.23
N LEU A 126 -19.09 14.16 10.00
CA LEU A 126 -18.78 13.26 8.90
C LEU A 126 -19.43 11.89 9.11
N ASP A 127 -20.43 11.57 8.30
CA ASP A 127 -21.18 10.30 8.35
C ASP A 127 -20.52 9.18 7.52
N ILE A 128 -19.55 9.52 6.66
CA ILE A 128 -18.83 8.55 5.82
C ILE A 128 -17.92 7.70 6.71
N LYS A 129 -18.22 6.40 6.80
CA LYS A 129 -17.42 5.42 7.58
C LYS A 129 -17.20 4.16 6.76
N GLY A 130 -15.94 3.78 6.62
CA GLY A 130 -15.52 2.58 5.88
C GLY A 130 -14.41 2.86 4.88
N THR A 131 -14.11 1.84 4.07
CA THR A 131 -13.18 1.92 2.94
C THR A 131 -13.94 1.82 1.64
N PHE A 132 -13.58 2.64 0.68
CA PHE A 132 -14.29 2.77 -0.59
C PHE A 132 -13.33 2.73 -1.76
N HIS A 133 -13.77 2.18 -2.87
CA HIS A 133 -13.06 2.18 -4.14
C HIS A 133 -13.92 2.77 -5.24
N LEU A 134 -13.31 3.54 -6.12
CA LEU A 134 -13.91 4.13 -7.32
C LEU A 134 -13.13 3.70 -8.55
N ASP A 135 -13.77 3.79 -9.73
CA ASP A 135 -13.14 3.55 -11.02
C ASP A 135 -12.25 2.29 -11.02
N LYS A 136 -12.87 1.13 -10.81
CA LYS A 136 -12.18 -0.18 -10.81
C LYS A 136 -11.04 -0.30 -9.78
N GLY A 137 -11.04 0.52 -8.74
CA GLY A 137 -10.02 0.54 -7.69
C GLY A 137 -8.82 1.46 -7.99
N TYR A 138 -8.87 2.26 -9.04
CA TYR A 138 -7.85 3.27 -9.30
C TYR A 138 -7.87 4.42 -8.31
N PHE A 139 -9.01 4.67 -7.69
CA PHE A 139 -9.17 5.63 -6.61
C PHE A 139 -9.72 4.93 -5.38
N TYR A 140 -9.27 5.35 -4.20
CA TYR A 140 -9.66 4.75 -2.93
C TYR A 140 -9.69 5.79 -1.82
N PHE A 141 -10.71 5.73 -0.97
CA PHE A 141 -10.80 6.61 0.19
C PHE A 141 -11.35 5.89 1.41
N ARG A 142 -11.10 6.50 2.55
CA ARG A 142 -11.65 6.08 3.84
C ARG A 142 -11.78 7.26 4.78
N ASN A 143 -12.57 7.09 5.82
CA ASN A 143 -12.53 8.02 6.94
C ASN A 143 -11.38 7.69 7.90
N ILE A 144 -10.86 8.71 8.56
CA ILE A 144 -9.94 8.62 9.69
C ILE A 144 -10.07 9.87 10.56
N ASN A 145 -10.39 9.70 11.86
CA ASN A 145 -10.54 10.83 12.80
C ASN A 145 -11.37 12.00 12.23
N ASP A 146 -12.58 11.73 11.77
CA ASP A 146 -13.48 12.68 11.12
C ASP A 146 -12.90 13.41 9.89
N ARG A 147 -11.96 12.78 9.20
CA ARG A 147 -11.34 13.26 7.97
C ARG A 147 -11.57 12.26 6.84
N ILE A 148 -11.43 12.72 5.62
CA ILE A 148 -11.34 11.83 4.45
C ILE A 148 -9.87 11.75 4.02
N LEU A 149 -9.33 10.54 4.04
CA LEU A 149 -8.07 10.19 3.39
C LEU A 149 -8.40 9.63 2.01
N PHE A 150 -7.91 10.25 0.96
CA PHE A 150 -8.24 9.92 -0.42
C PHE A 150 -6.99 9.84 -1.29
N GLY A 151 -6.88 8.80 -2.09
CA GLY A 151 -5.73 8.59 -2.97
C GLY A 151 -6.08 7.83 -4.24
N GLY A 152 -5.08 7.69 -5.10
CA GLY A 152 -5.21 6.99 -6.38
C GLY A 152 -4.81 7.84 -7.57
N GLY A 153 -5.43 7.57 -8.72
CA GLY A 153 -5.23 8.35 -9.95
C GLY A 153 -3.97 7.99 -10.75
N ARG A 154 -3.19 6.98 -10.33
CA ARG A 154 -1.99 6.56 -11.07
C ARG A 154 -2.29 6.20 -12.54
N ASN A 155 -3.50 5.74 -12.84
CA ASN A 155 -3.94 5.42 -14.20
C ASN A 155 -4.00 6.62 -15.15
N LEU A 156 -3.94 7.85 -14.64
CA LEU A 156 -3.90 9.07 -15.46
C LEU A 156 -2.53 9.31 -16.08
N ASP A 157 -1.46 8.80 -15.45
CA ASP A 157 -0.08 8.91 -15.94
C ASP A 157 0.78 7.77 -15.38
N PHE A 158 0.64 6.57 -15.94
CA PHE A 158 1.43 5.42 -15.51
C PHE A 158 2.94 5.62 -15.68
N GLU A 159 3.35 6.35 -16.70
CA GLU A 159 4.76 6.60 -17.00
C GLU A 159 5.37 7.58 -15.98
N GLY A 160 4.77 8.74 -15.80
CA GLY A 160 5.22 9.73 -14.81
C GLY A 160 5.14 9.26 -13.37
N GLU A 161 4.20 8.36 -13.07
CA GLU A 161 4.09 7.75 -11.73
C GLU A 161 4.98 6.49 -11.56
N THR A 162 5.82 6.13 -12.55
CA THR A 162 6.86 5.09 -12.42
C THR A 162 8.16 5.72 -11.92
N THR A 163 8.19 6.08 -10.65
CA THR A 163 9.27 6.84 -10.02
C THR A 163 9.40 6.52 -8.52
N THR A 164 10.57 6.78 -7.95
CA THR A 164 10.83 6.76 -6.50
C THR A 164 10.74 8.16 -5.86
N SER A 165 10.47 9.21 -6.65
CA SER A 165 10.22 10.55 -6.11
C SER A 165 8.98 10.56 -5.21
N HIS A 166 9.05 11.29 -4.11
CA HIS A 166 7.95 11.49 -3.17
C HIS A 166 7.15 12.78 -3.43
N ASP A 167 7.37 13.42 -4.60
CA ASP A 167 6.62 14.61 -4.99
C ASP A 167 5.17 14.26 -5.35
N THR A 168 4.33 15.25 -5.40
CA THR A 168 2.97 15.16 -5.94
C THR A 168 2.89 15.92 -7.27
N THR A 169 1.92 15.54 -8.12
CA THR A 169 1.69 16.20 -9.42
C THR A 169 0.34 16.90 -9.45
N GLU A 170 0.26 18.02 -10.11
CA GLU A 170 -1.00 18.77 -10.28
C GLU A 170 -2.06 17.91 -10.96
N LEU A 171 -1.69 17.13 -11.97
CA LEU A 171 -2.62 16.26 -12.68
C LEU A 171 -3.38 15.33 -11.73
N ILE A 172 -2.65 14.63 -10.87
CA ILE A 172 -3.26 13.69 -9.92
C ILE A 172 -4.01 14.44 -8.81
N GLN A 173 -3.37 15.46 -8.21
CA GLN A 173 -3.97 16.18 -7.09
C GLN A 173 -5.26 16.92 -7.48
N ASN A 174 -5.30 17.57 -8.65
CA ASN A 174 -6.50 18.26 -9.15
C ASN A 174 -7.63 17.24 -9.38
N ARG A 175 -7.32 16.05 -9.92
CA ARG A 175 -8.32 15.01 -10.09
C ARG A 175 -8.86 14.46 -8.76
N LEU A 176 -7.99 14.28 -7.76
CA LEU A 176 -8.42 13.90 -6.42
C LEU A 176 -9.36 14.96 -5.82
N GLU A 177 -9.02 16.25 -5.92
CA GLU A 177 -9.89 17.33 -5.42
C GLU A 177 -11.23 17.38 -6.16
N GLU A 178 -11.22 17.25 -7.46
CA GLU A 178 -12.44 17.22 -8.27
C GLU A 178 -13.36 16.09 -7.83
N LEU A 179 -12.85 14.87 -7.68
CA LEU A 179 -13.62 13.72 -7.23
C LEU A 179 -14.10 13.87 -5.78
N LEU A 180 -13.26 14.46 -4.92
CA LEU A 180 -13.64 14.74 -3.54
C LEU A 180 -14.84 15.68 -3.50
N LYS A 181 -14.81 16.74 -4.31
CA LYS A 181 -15.86 17.75 -4.38
C LYS A 181 -17.14 17.27 -5.10
N THR A 182 -17.00 16.46 -6.14
CA THR A 182 -18.15 16.11 -7.00
C THR A 182 -18.78 14.76 -6.66
N VAL A 183 -17.98 13.85 -6.08
CA VAL A 183 -18.41 12.48 -5.81
C VAL A 183 -18.49 12.19 -4.32
N ILE A 184 -17.42 12.44 -3.56
CA ILE A 184 -17.30 11.98 -2.17
C ILE A 184 -18.04 12.92 -1.21
N LEU A 185 -17.87 14.22 -1.37
CA LEU A 185 -18.42 15.28 -0.52
C LEU A 185 -19.21 16.34 -1.35
N PRO A 186 -20.18 15.94 -2.18
CA PRO A 186 -20.84 16.88 -3.13
C PRO A 186 -21.66 17.98 -2.44
N HIS A 187 -22.01 17.79 -1.18
CA HIS A 187 -22.86 18.71 -0.40
C HIS A 187 -22.19 19.23 0.87
N GLN A 188 -20.87 18.98 1.02
CA GLN A 188 -20.15 19.34 2.23
C GLN A 188 -18.88 20.11 1.89
N GLU A 189 -18.66 21.23 2.57
CA GLU A 189 -17.41 21.97 2.45
C GLU A 189 -16.27 21.24 3.18
N PHE A 190 -15.08 21.34 2.63
CA PHE A 190 -13.87 20.77 3.19
C PHE A 190 -12.65 21.62 2.86
N GLU A 191 -11.61 21.44 3.63
CA GLU A 191 -10.27 21.96 3.33
C GLU A 191 -9.27 20.82 3.30
N ILE A 192 -8.30 20.87 2.39
CA ILE A 192 -7.20 19.93 2.34
C ILE A 192 -6.14 20.34 3.39
N GLU A 193 -5.73 19.40 4.22
CA GLU A 193 -4.72 19.63 5.24
C GLU A 193 -3.33 19.24 4.76
N HIS A 194 -3.20 18.04 4.17
CA HIS A 194 -1.92 17.51 3.68
C HIS A 194 -2.08 16.78 2.36
N ARG A 195 -0.98 16.77 1.60
CA ARG A 195 -0.78 15.99 0.38
C ARG A 195 0.57 15.31 0.47
N TRP A 196 0.64 14.06 0.07
CA TRP A 196 1.91 13.32 0.01
C TRP A 196 1.82 12.17 -0.97
N SER A 197 2.93 11.49 -1.15
CA SER A 197 2.98 10.27 -1.93
C SER A 197 3.80 9.19 -1.23
N GLY A 198 3.63 7.96 -1.69
CA GLY A 198 4.43 6.81 -1.27
C GLY A 198 4.78 5.94 -2.47
N THR A 199 5.81 5.11 -2.33
CA THR A 199 6.30 4.26 -3.40
C THR A 199 5.90 2.81 -3.17
N MET A 200 5.10 2.26 -4.08
CA MET A 200 4.77 0.83 -4.13
C MET A 200 5.77 0.08 -5.00
N GLY A 201 5.95 -1.21 -4.74
CA GLY A 201 6.64 -2.14 -5.63
C GLY A 201 5.64 -2.89 -6.50
N VAL A 202 5.63 -2.64 -7.80
CA VAL A 202 4.76 -3.30 -8.77
C VAL A 202 5.56 -4.08 -9.80
N GLY A 203 4.91 -4.93 -10.58
CA GLY A 203 5.53 -5.70 -11.66
C GLY A 203 4.49 -6.22 -12.64
N THR A 204 4.90 -7.04 -13.57
CA THR A 204 4.01 -7.68 -14.55
C THR A 204 3.01 -8.64 -13.91
N HIS A 205 3.38 -9.22 -12.77
CA HIS A 205 2.52 -10.11 -11.97
C HIS A 205 2.19 -9.46 -10.63
N LYS A 206 1.00 -9.73 -10.11
CA LYS A 206 0.55 -9.24 -8.80
C LYS A 206 1.11 -10.06 -7.61
N LYS A 207 1.69 -11.23 -7.88
CA LYS A 207 2.26 -12.10 -6.84
C LYS A 207 3.53 -11.46 -6.25
N PRO A 208 3.74 -11.43 -4.94
CA PRO A 208 5.01 -11.07 -4.32
C PRO A 208 6.17 -11.92 -4.83
N ILE A 209 7.38 -11.43 -4.68
CA ILE A 209 8.62 -12.18 -4.88
C ILE A 209 9.16 -12.51 -3.49
N VAL A 210 9.27 -13.79 -3.17
CA VAL A 210 9.92 -14.29 -1.97
C VAL A 210 10.89 -15.37 -2.44
N GLU A 211 12.18 -15.08 -2.47
CA GLU A 211 13.19 -15.99 -3.03
C GLU A 211 14.58 -15.77 -2.46
N GLN A 212 15.39 -16.78 -2.54
CA GLN A 212 16.84 -16.72 -2.32
C GLN A 212 17.50 -16.24 -3.61
N LEU A 213 18.23 -15.12 -3.54
CA LEU A 213 18.92 -14.52 -4.69
C LEU A 213 20.33 -15.11 -4.89
N SER A 214 21.00 -15.42 -3.79
CA SER A 214 22.34 -16.04 -3.75
C SER A 214 22.54 -16.77 -2.42
N ASN A 215 23.73 -17.28 -2.10
CA ASN A 215 23.96 -18.08 -0.91
C ASN A 215 23.55 -17.41 0.41
N ASN A 216 23.74 -16.09 0.51
CA ASN A 216 23.48 -15.34 1.74
C ASN A 216 22.51 -14.16 1.54
N VAL A 217 21.90 -14.00 0.36
CA VAL A 217 21.01 -12.89 0.04
C VAL A 217 19.63 -13.39 -0.36
N TYR A 218 18.62 -12.83 0.26
CA TYR A 218 17.20 -13.19 0.09
C TYR A 218 16.36 -11.95 -0.16
N CYS A 219 15.20 -12.10 -0.76
CA CYS A 219 14.28 -10.97 -0.92
C CYS A 219 12.82 -11.31 -0.65
N GLY A 220 12.08 -10.31 -0.11
CA GLY A 220 10.63 -10.30 0.04
C GLY A 220 10.09 -8.94 -0.43
N VAL A 221 9.66 -8.86 -1.70
CA VAL A 221 9.32 -7.58 -2.37
C VAL A 221 8.14 -7.73 -3.33
N ARG A 222 7.73 -6.64 -3.97
CA ARG A 222 6.66 -6.56 -4.98
C ARG A 222 5.27 -6.87 -4.38
N MET A 223 4.92 -6.19 -3.30
CA MET A 223 3.60 -6.36 -2.66
C MET A 223 2.44 -5.66 -3.40
N GLY A 224 2.71 -4.89 -4.46
CA GLY A 224 1.70 -4.38 -5.39
C GLY A 224 0.58 -3.53 -4.79
N GLY A 225 0.83 -2.79 -3.70
CA GLY A 225 -0.18 -2.03 -2.96
C GLY A 225 -0.95 -2.85 -1.91
N MET A 226 -0.68 -4.17 -1.79
CA MET A 226 -1.36 -5.07 -0.85
C MET A 226 -0.56 -5.33 0.44
N GLY A 227 0.50 -4.55 0.70
CA GLY A 227 1.44 -4.79 1.79
C GLY A 227 0.80 -4.88 3.19
N VAL A 228 -0.25 -4.11 3.46
CA VAL A 228 -0.98 -4.20 4.75
C VAL A 228 -1.63 -5.58 4.94
N ALA A 229 -2.19 -6.15 3.89
CA ALA A 229 -2.88 -7.44 3.96
C ALA A 229 -1.92 -8.64 3.95
N ILE A 230 -0.83 -8.57 3.18
CA ILE A 230 0.03 -9.73 2.91
C ILE A 230 1.44 -9.61 3.47
N GLY A 231 1.83 -8.44 4.02
CA GLY A 231 3.21 -8.20 4.46
C GLY A 231 3.69 -9.13 5.55
N SER A 232 2.82 -9.52 6.49
CA SER A 232 3.15 -10.49 7.54
C SER A 232 3.44 -11.88 6.97
N LEU A 233 2.64 -12.32 5.98
CA LEU A 233 2.85 -13.60 5.30
C LEU A 233 4.16 -13.59 4.50
N VAL A 234 4.41 -12.52 3.74
CA VAL A 234 5.67 -12.34 3.00
C VAL A 234 6.87 -12.36 3.95
N GLY A 235 6.75 -11.71 5.11
CA GLY A 235 7.79 -11.73 6.13
C GLY A 235 8.02 -13.12 6.73
N GLN A 236 6.97 -13.88 6.96
CA GLN A 236 7.07 -15.26 7.44
C GLN A 236 7.73 -16.17 6.39
N GLU A 237 7.21 -16.16 5.15
CA GLU A 237 7.79 -16.96 4.06
C GLU A 237 9.28 -16.62 3.83
N LEU A 238 9.66 -15.35 3.95
CA LEU A 238 11.06 -14.94 3.84
C LEU A 238 11.90 -15.45 5.01
N ALA A 239 11.36 -15.43 6.23
CA ALA A 239 12.09 -15.97 7.40
C ALA A 239 12.25 -17.48 7.32
N ASP A 240 11.30 -18.21 6.74
CA ASP A 240 11.37 -19.66 6.57
C ASP A 240 12.43 -20.11 5.53
N LEU A 241 12.93 -19.18 4.70
CA LEU A 241 14.00 -19.43 3.74
C LEU A 241 15.42 -19.33 4.35
N VAL A 242 15.57 -18.74 5.54
CA VAL A 242 16.87 -18.38 6.16
C VAL A 242 17.27 -19.37 7.24
#